data_9481e289629880fb1771e98fd09dd158
#
_entry.id   9481e289629880fb1771e98fd09dd158
#
_cell.length_a   1.000
_cell.length_b   1.000
_cell.length_c   1.000
_cell.angle_alpha   90.00
_cell.angle_beta   90.00
_cell.angle_gamma   90.00
#
_symmetry.space_group_name_H-M   'P 1'
#
loop_
_entity.id
_entity.type
_entity.pdbx_description
1 polymer ?
#
loop_
_entity_poly.entity_id
_entity_poly.type
_entity_poly.pdbx_seq_one_letter_code
_entity_poly.pdbx_strand_id
1 'polypeptide(L)'
;MSRNRFEGIHQCLHMNDNLQAVPRDSEGHDRLFKVRPRVDRLKKNMKAVAPEKRQSIEHIIPFKRRSPLKQYMKSKPDKWGYKVFTRADSAGIMHDFIIYEGKGTAHDHGFGISGDIVIDLVKDLPEHKRHKLFLDTWFTSLRLVEELRRKGFLCVGTIRVDRTEKCPLAVDAVFKAHGRGSVDFRLGEESNIGIVKRFDNSSVYLVSSDAGVQPTDICNRWNSKEKHIVDVPRPFAVRV
;
A
#
# COMPACT_ATOMS: atom_id res chain seq x y z
N MET A 1 19.79 -33.33 -11.75
CA MET A 1 20.28 -33.41 -10.36
C MET A 1 19.29 -34.26 -9.55
N SER A 2 19.78 -35.21 -8.73
CA SER A 2 18.90 -36.01 -7.88
C SER A 2 18.31 -35.17 -6.73
N ARG A 3 17.14 -35.60 -6.20
CA ARG A 3 16.48 -34.91 -5.05
C ARG A 3 17.41 -34.84 -3.84
N ASN A 4 18.07 -35.95 -3.50
CA ASN A 4 18.96 -36.02 -2.34
C ASN A 4 20.15 -35.02 -2.46
N ARG A 5 20.71 -34.90 -3.68
CA ARG A 5 21.79 -33.92 -3.93
C ARG A 5 21.29 -32.47 -3.82
N PHE A 6 20.11 -32.19 -4.32
CA PHE A 6 19.48 -30.87 -4.15
C PHE A 6 19.25 -30.55 -2.67
N GLU A 7 18.66 -31.48 -1.91
CA GLU A 7 18.40 -31.29 -0.48
C GLU A 7 19.70 -31.10 0.30
N GLY A 8 20.77 -31.86 -0.01
CA GLY A 8 22.08 -31.70 0.60
C GLY A 8 22.71 -30.32 0.32
N ILE A 9 22.68 -29.87 -0.93
CA ILE A 9 23.17 -28.51 -1.29
C ILE A 9 22.35 -27.46 -0.54
N HIS A 10 21.03 -27.60 -0.53
CA HIS A 10 20.13 -26.63 0.12
C HIS A 10 20.35 -26.52 1.63
N GLN A 11 20.67 -27.62 2.32
CA GLN A 11 21.02 -27.64 3.74
C GLN A 11 22.34 -26.92 4.03
N CYS A 12 23.29 -26.95 3.10
CA CYS A 12 24.58 -26.30 3.22
C CYS A 12 24.59 -24.83 2.70
N LEU A 13 23.47 -24.37 2.16
CA LEU A 13 23.39 -23.01 1.61
C LEU A 13 23.30 -21.97 2.73
N HIS A 14 24.36 -21.22 2.92
CA HIS A 14 24.42 -20.09 3.83
C HIS A 14 24.56 -18.78 3.06
N MET A 15 23.81 -17.75 3.48
CA MET A 15 23.83 -16.40 2.88
C MET A 15 24.54 -15.40 3.77
N ASN A 16 24.80 -15.76 5.02
CA ASN A 16 25.51 -14.94 6.00
C ASN A 16 26.30 -15.83 6.95
N ASP A 17 27.32 -15.27 7.60
CA ASP A 17 28.15 -15.97 8.57
C ASP A 17 27.43 -16.06 9.93
N ASN A 18 27.02 -17.28 10.32
CA ASN A 18 26.31 -17.50 11.57
C ASN A 18 27.13 -17.15 12.83
N LEU A 19 28.46 -17.08 12.75
CA LEU A 19 29.32 -16.68 13.88
C LEU A 19 29.14 -15.20 14.25
N GLN A 20 28.67 -14.40 13.32
CA GLN A 20 28.39 -12.97 13.51
C GLN A 20 26.95 -12.70 13.96
N ALA A 21 26.14 -13.75 14.16
CA ALA A 21 24.74 -13.58 14.54
C ALA A 21 24.62 -13.07 15.99
N VAL A 22 23.94 -11.94 16.17
CA VAL A 22 23.64 -11.38 17.49
C VAL A 22 22.51 -12.19 18.14
N PRO A 23 22.64 -12.62 19.43
CA PRO A 23 21.59 -13.33 20.15
C PRO A 23 20.26 -12.57 20.18
N ARG A 24 19.13 -13.31 20.30
CA ARG A 24 17.78 -12.75 20.21
C ARG A 24 17.46 -11.67 21.23
N ASP A 25 18.03 -11.79 22.43
CA ASP A 25 17.74 -10.92 23.57
C ASP A 25 18.75 -9.77 23.69
N SER A 26 19.64 -9.61 22.71
CA SER A 26 20.66 -8.58 22.69
C SER A 26 20.27 -7.40 21.81
N GLU A 27 20.73 -6.22 22.17
CA GLU A 27 20.60 -5.03 21.33
C GLU A 27 21.27 -5.26 19.97
N GLY A 28 20.64 -4.80 18.88
CA GLY A 28 21.13 -5.01 17.52
C GLY A 28 20.78 -6.36 16.90
N HIS A 29 19.92 -7.21 17.56
CA HIS A 29 19.46 -8.45 16.96
C HIS A 29 18.68 -8.22 15.67
N ASP A 30 19.19 -8.74 14.55
CA ASP A 30 18.52 -8.70 13.25
C ASP A 30 17.73 -9.99 12.99
N ARG A 31 16.42 -9.89 12.90
CA ARG A 31 15.53 -11.04 12.63
C ARG A 31 15.69 -11.60 11.22
N LEU A 32 16.21 -10.80 10.27
CA LEU A 32 16.50 -11.20 8.90
C LEU A 32 17.98 -11.53 8.67
N PHE A 33 18.81 -11.59 9.72
CA PHE A 33 20.25 -11.75 9.65
C PHE A 33 20.71 -12.78 8.61
N LYS A 34 20.09 -13.97 8.60
CA LYS A 34 20.46 -15.07 7.67
C LYS A 34 20.26 -14.73 6.21
N VAL A 35 19.33 -13.83 5.87
CA VAL A 35 18.99 -13.44 4.50
C VAL A 35 19.33 -11.98 4.19
N ARG A 36 19.81 -11.24 5.18
CA ARG A 36 20.09 -9.79 5.08
C ARG A 36 20.97 -9.44 3.88
N PRO A 37 22.13 -10.09 3.63
CA PRO A 37 22.98 -9.75 2.49
C PRO A 37 22.25 -9.91 1.13
N ARG A 38 21.34 -10.90 1.06
CA ARG A 38 20.52 -11.09 -0.16
C ARG A 38 19.46 -10.02 -0.31
N VAL A 39 18.80 -9.66 0.79
CA VAL A 39 17.79 -8.59 0.83
C VAL A 39 18.42 -7.27 0.39
N ASP A 40 19.56 -6.91 0.97
CA ASP A 40 20.25 -5.65 0.69
C ASP A 40 20.74 -5.59 -0.78
N ARG A 41 21.24 -6.69 -1.29
CA ARG A 41 21.63 -6.79 -2.71
C ARG A 41 20.44 -6.61 -3.65
N LEU A 42 19.29 -7.23 -3.33
CA LEU A 42 18.06 -7.07 -4.10
C LEU A 42 17.58 -5.62 -4.09
N LYS A 43 17.52 -5.00 -2.90
CA LYS A 43 17.13 -3.59 -2.77
C LYS A 43 18.05 -2.66 -3.57
N LYS A 44 19.36 -2.89 -3.51
CA LYS A 44 20.35 -2.13 -4.30
C LYS A 44 20.07 -2.25 -5.79
N ASN A 45 19.81 -3.45 -6.29
CA ASN A 45 19.55 -3.68 -7.71
C ASN A 45 18.22 -3.06 -8.17
N MET A 46 17.16 -3.16 -7.33
CA MET A 46 15.87 -2.55 -7.60
C MET A 46 15.94 -1.02 -7.68
N LYS A 47 16.69 -0.39 -6.77
CA LYS A 47 16.90 1.07 -6.77
C LYS A 47 17.70 1.58 -7.94
N ALA A 48 18.46 0.73 -8.61
CA ALA A 48 19.20 1.09 -9.83
C ALA A 48 18.26 1.27 -11.06
N VAL A 49 17.02 0.77 -10.99
CA VAL A 49 16.01 0.95 -12.03
C VAL A 49 15.31 2.29 -11.83
N ALA A 50 15.28 3.13 -12.86
CA ALA A 50 14.60 4.43 -12.80
C ALA A 50 13.11 4.25 -12.49
N PRO A 51 12.57 4.94 -11.48
CA PRO A 51 11.18 4.80 -11.09
C PRO A 51 10.24 5.51 -12.10
N GLU A 52 9.16 4.85 -12.49
CA GLU A 52 8.07 5.49 -13.22
C GLU A 52 7.35 6.55 -12.36
N LYS A 53 6.56 7.39 -13.00
CA LYS A 53 5.77 8.42 -12.29
C LYS A 53 4.65 7.84 -11.43
N ARG A 54 4.09 6.69 -11.82
CA ARG A 54 2.98 6.02 -11.10
C ARG A 54 3.54 4.90 -10.26
N GLN A 55 3.28 4.92 -8.95
CA GLN A 55 3.76 3.94 -7.99
C GLN A 55 2.62 3.46 -7.09
N SER A 56 2.55 2.17 -6.82
CA SER A 56 1.61 1.56 -5.87
C SER A 56 2.33 0.92 -4.70
N ILE A 57 1.64 0.82 -3.55
CA ILE A 57 2.20 0.24 -2.33
C ILE A 57 1.27 -0.87 -1.84
N GLU A 58 1.67 -2.11 -2.07
CA GLU A 58 1.08 -3.33 -1.45
C GLU A 58 1.91 -4.58 -1.75
N HIS A 59 2.03 -5.57 -0.82
CA HIS A 59 2.30 -6.98 -1.17
C HIS A 59 2.30 -7.97 0.01
N ILE A 60 2.09 -9.28 -0.28
CA ILE A 60 2.20 -10.40 0.66
C ILE A 60 2.85 -11.59 -0.04
N ILE A 61 3.80 -12.25 0.65
CA ILE A 61 4.40 -13.50 0.17
C ILE A 61 3.80 -14.67 0.93
N PRO A 62 2.99 -15.55 0.30
CA PRO A 62 2.42 -16.74 0.96
C PRO A 62 3.52 -17.67 1.51
N PHE A 63 3.35 -18.17 2.74
CA PHE A 63 4.30 -19.08 3.35
C PHE A 63 3.61 -20.05 4.32
N LYS A 64 3.73 -21.35 4.08
CA LYS A 64 3.01 -22.40 4.83
C LYS A 64 3.78 -22.97 6.01
N ARG A 65 5.12 -23.01 5.96
CA ARG A 65 5.97 -23.59 7.02
C ARG A 65 6.03 -22.73 8.28
N ARG A 66 6.68 -23.22 9.34
CA ARG A 66 6.88 -22.47 10.59
C ARG A 66 7.94 -21.40 10.42
N SER A 67 7.66 -20.18 10.87
CA SER A 67 8.61 -19.06 10.92
C SER A 67 8.14 -18.04 11.96
N PRO A 68 9.02 -17.44 12.75
CA PRO A 68 8.69 -16.39 13.71
C PRO A 68 8.23 -15.08 13.06
N LEU A 69 8.52 -14.89 11.76
CA LEU A 69 8.10 -13.72 10.98
C LEU A 69 6.76 -13.91 10.27
N LYS A 70 6.19 -15.14 10.31
CA LYS A 70 4.94 -15.45 9.66
C LYS A 70 3.76 -14.74 10.33
N GLN A 71 2.92 -14.08 9.54
CA GLN A 71 1.75 -13.33 9.98
C GLN A 71 0.46 -14.00 9.50
N TYR A 72 -0.61 -13.86 10.29
CA TYR A 72 -1.96 -14.27 9.91
C TYR A 72 -2.75 -13.06 9.37
N MET A 73 -3.28 -13.18 8.16
CA MET A 73 -4.00 -12.13 7.45
C MET A 73 -5.39 -12.60 7.07
N LYS A 74 -6.37 -12.31 7.91
CA LYS A 74 -7.76 -12.84 7.82
C LYS A 74 -8.42 -12.55 6.46
N SER A 75 -8.16 -11.39 5.87
CA SER A 75 -8.82 -10.89 4.66
C SER A 75 -8.19 -11.37 3.34
N LYS A 76 -7.08 -12.10 3.39
CA LYS A 76 -6.39 -12.56 2.17
C LYS A 76 -6.72 -14.03 1.88
N PRO A 77 -6.73 -14.45 0.60
CA PRO A 77 -6.95 -15.85 0.22
C PRO A 77 -5.94 -16.78 0.89
N ASP A 78 -4.66 -16.46 0.80
CA ASP A 78 -3.58 -17.11 1.57
C ASP A 78 -3.40 -16.38 2.90
N LYS A 79 -4.01 -16.96 3.94
CA LYS A 79 -4.08 -16.34 5.28
C LYS A 79 -2.75 -16.28 6.02
N TRP A 80 -1.77 -17.10 5.64
CA TRP A 80 -0.49 -17.19 6.31
C TRP A 80 0.65 -16.88 5.36
N GLY A 81 1.50 -15.92 5.73
CA GLY A 81 2.64 -15.53 4.92
C GLY A 81 3.56 -14.53 5.60
N TYR A 82 4.57 -14.11 4.88
CA TYR A 82 5.37 -12.94 5.25
C TYR A 82 4.68 -11.69 4.76
N LYS A 83 4.48 -10.73 5.64
CA LYS A 83 3.99 -9.42 5.26
C LYS A 83 5.17 -8.61 4.73
N VAL A 84 5.08 -8.23 3.47
CA VAL A 84 6.09 -7.43 2.79
C VAL A 84 5.39 -6.23 2.20
N PHE A 85 5.92 -5.05 2.43
CA PHE A 85 5.41 -3.83 1.84
C PHE A 85 6.31 -3.50 0.65
N THR A 86 5.72 -3.29 -0.51
CA THR A 86 6.47 -3.05 -1.74
C THR A 86 6.04 -1.76 -2.39
N ARG A 87 6.98 -1.10 -3.02
CA ARG A 87 6.71 -0.01 -3.95
C ARG A 87 7.00 -0.52 -5.36
N ALA A 88 5.96 -0.55 -6.19
CA ALA A 88 6.02 -1.02 -7.56
C ALA A 88 5.38 -0.01 -8.51
N ASP A 89 5.78 -0.03 -9.78
CA ASP A 89 5.21 0.79 -10.82
C ASP A 89 4.03 0.12 -11.55
N SER A 90 3.49 0.80 -12.55
CA SER A 90 2.35 0.31 -13.34
C SER A 90 2.70 -0.90 -14.22
N ALA A 91 3.98 -1.12 -14.53
CA ALA A 91 4.46 -2.30 -15.25
C ALA A 91 4.68 -3.51 -14.32
N GLY A 92 4.50 -3.33 -13.00
CA GLY A 92 4.73 -4.36 -11.99
C GLY A 92 6.21 -4.50 -11.58
N ILE A 93 7.08 -3.58 -11.98
CA ILE A 93 8.46 -3.57 -11.54
C ILE A 93 8.55 -3.06 -10.11
N MET A 94 9.17 -3.86 -9.25
CA MET A 94 9.37 -3.53 -7.85
C MET A 94 10.63 -2.68 -7.67
N HIS A 95 10.49 -1.49 -7.08
CA HIS A 95 11.58 -0.54 -6.86
C HIS A 95 12.14 -0.56 -5.45
N ASP A 96 11.32 -0.88 -4.46
CA ASP A 96 11.75 -1.08 -3.07
C ASP A 96 10.76 -1.96 -2.32
N PHE A 97 11.20 -2.53 -1.19
CA PHE A 97 10.34 -3.30 -0.31
C PHE A 97 10.83 -3.27 1.15
N ILE A 98 9.88 -3.48 2.08
CA ILE A 98 10.16 -3.62 3.51
C ILE A 98 9.52 -4.92 4.00
N ILE A 99 10.29 -5.80 4.61
CA ILE A 99 9.77 -7.03 5.24
C ILE A 99 9.32 -6.67 6.65
N TYR A 100 8.11 -7.10 7.02
CA TYR A 100 7.58 -6.86 8.36
C TYR A 100 8.29 -7.74 9.40
N GLU A 101 8.97 -7.11 10.32
CA GLU A 101 9.74 -7.74 11.39
C GLU A 101 9.11 -7.53 12.77
N GLY A 102 7.95 -6.89 12.85
CA GLY A 102 7.30 -6.49 14.11
C GLY A 102 7.59 -5.04 14.48
N LYS A 103 7.78 -4.78 15.77
CA LYS A 103 8.18 -3.45 16.26
C LYS A 103 9.54 -3.07 15.67
N GLY A 104 9.65 -1.87 15.09
CA GLY A 104 10.89 -1.42 14.43
C GLY A 104 10.98 -1.76 12.93
N THR A 105 9.89 -2.23 12.31
CA THR A 105 9.83 -2.46 10.85
C THR A 105 10.10 -1.20 10.03
N ALA A 106 9.66 -0.04 10.50
CA ALA A 106 9.87 1.26 9.89
C ALA A 106 10.42 2.24 10.91
N HIS A 107 11.06 3.32 10.45
CA HIS A 107 11.44 4.44 11.30
C HIS A 107 10.18 5.16 11.78
N ASP A 108 10.23 5.72 12.98
CA ASP A 108 9.12 6.50 13.52
C ASP A 108 9.16 7.92 12.93
N HIS A 109 8.21 8.21 12.05
CA HIS A 109 8.01 9.53 11.45
C HIS A 109 6.77 10.24 12.02
N GLY A 110 6.09 9.62 13.01
CA GLY A 110 4.92 10.19 13.67
C GLY A 110 3.59 9.98 12.92
N PHE A 111 3.55 9.14 11.88
CA PHE A 111 2.32 8.81 11.13
C PHE A 111 1.75 7.45 11.52
N GLY A 112 2.37 6.77 12.50
CA GLY A 112 2.10 5.40 12.87
C GLY A 112 2.62 4.41 11.82
N ILE A 113 2.70 3.13 12.21
CA ILE A 113 3.38 2.08 11.41
C ILE A 113 2.98 2.05 9.92
N SER A 114 1.73 2.32 9.59
CA SER A 114 1.26 2.30 8.20
C SER A 114 1.77 3.49 7.39
N GLY A 115 1.74 4.69 7.96
CA GLY A 115 2.25 5.89 7.32
C GLY A 115 3.78 5.93 7.28
N ASP A 116 4.43 5.51 8.36
CA ASP A 116 5.88 5.45 8.48
C ASP A 116 6.50 4.53 7.42
N ILE A 117 5.87 3.38 7.15
CA ILE A 117 6.26 2.48 6.06
C ILE A 117 6.19 3.18 4.69
N VAL A 118 5.14 3.97 4.44
CA VAL A 118 5.02 4.72 3.18
C VAL A 118 6.16 5.73 3.06
N ILE A 119 6.45 6.49 4.11
CA ILE A 119 7.54 7.46 4.12
C ILE A 119 8.89 6.78 3.85
N ASP A 120 9.15 5.64 4.51
CA ASP A 120 10.38 4.87 4.28
C ASP A 120 10.48 4.33 2.84
N LEU A 121 9.38 3.89 2.23
CA LEU A 121 9.37 3.39 0.85
C LEU A 121 9.55 4.47 -0.20
N VAL A 122 9.17 5.71 0.08
CA VAL A 122 9.28 6.81 -0.88
C VAL A 122 10.50 7.70 -0.66
N LYS A 123 11.29 7.47 0.39
CA LYS A 123 12.44 8.32 0.76
C LYS A 123 13.49 8.49 -0.34
N ASP A 124 13.63 7.48 -1.22
CA ASP A 124 14.59 7.52 -2.34
C ASP A 124 13.97 8.10 -3.63
N LEU A 125 12.69 8.45 -3.62
CA LEU A 125 12.07 9.15 -4.73
C LEU A 125 12.44 10.64 -4.70
N PRO A 126 12.77 11.23 -5.85
CA PRO A 126 13.07 12.65 -5.89
C PRO A 126 11.82 13.47 -5.56
N GLU A 127 11.93 14.32 -4.55
CA GLU A 127 10.88 15.24 -4.14
C GLU A 127 10.55 16.25 -5.26
N HIS A 128 9.32 16.78 -5.26
CA HIS A 128 8.83 17.79 -6.21
C HIS A 128 8.88 17.40 -7.71
N LYS A 129 9.01 16.09 -8.01
CA LYS A 129 8.92 15.56 -9.38
C LYS A 129 7.52 15.04 -9.74
N ARG A 130 6.53 15.28 -8.85
CA ARG A 130 5.13 14.90 -9.05
C ARG A 130 4.93 13.41 -9.32
N HIS A 131 5.68 12.55 -8.62
CA HIS A 131 5.36 11.12 -8.62
C HIS A 131 3.99 10.90 -8.03
N LYS A 132 3.20 10.02 -8.65
CA LYS A 132 1.85 9.67 -8.22
C LYS A 132 1.90 8.39 -7.40
N LEU A 133 1.40 8.46 -6.17
CA LEU A 133 1.35 7.36 -5.21
C LEU A 133 -0.08 6.87 -5.07
N PHE A 134 -0.28 5.58 -5.28
CA PHE A 134 -1.57 4.90 -5.09
C PHE A 134 -1.51 4.08 -3.80
N LEU A 135 -2.36 4.42 -2.85
CA LEU A 135 -2.33 3.87 -1.50
C LEU A 135 -3.61 3.08 -1.20
N ASP A 136 -3.44 1.89 -0.61
CA ASP A 136 -4.58 1.15 -0.08
C ASP A 136 -5.07 1.75 1.25
N THR A 137 -6.29 1.41 1.62
CA THR A 137 -7.01 1.84 2.83
C THR A 137 -6.18 1.70 4.12
N TRP A 138 -5.32 0.68 4.19
CA TRP A 138 -4.51 0.45 5.39
C TRP A 138 -3.46 1.52 5.61
N PHE A 139 -2.88 2.06 4.53
CA PHE A 139 -1.83 3.09 4.60
C PHE A 139 -2.40 4.50 4.74
N THR A 140 -3.54 4.76 4.11
CA THR A 140 -4.04 6.10 3.85
C THR A 140 -4.57 6.80 5.11
N SER A 141 -4.08 8.03 5.35
CA SER A 141 -4.63 9.00 6.29
C SER A 141 -4.44 10.42 5.75
N LEU A 142 -5.26 11.38 6.18
CA LEU A 142 -5.14 12.79 5.74
C LEU A 142 -3.75 13.34 6.05
N ARG A 143 -3.28 13.22 7.28
CA ARG A 143 -1.95 13.67 7.71
C ARG A 143 -0.82 13.13 6.84
N LEU A 144 -0.89 11.85 6.45
CA LEU A 144 0.11 11.27 5.54
C LEU A 144 0.03 11.89 4.14
N VAL A 145 -1.17 12.08 3.59
CA VAL A 145 -1.36 12.69 2.26
C VAL A 145 -0.89 14.14 2.23
N GLU A 146 -1.11 14.89 3.31
CA GLU A 146 -0.58 16.25 3.48
C GLU A 146 0.95 16.28 3.46
N GLU A 147 1.59 15.41 4.22
CA GLU A 147 3.05 15.32 4.25
C GLU A 147 3.62 14.90 2.89
N LEU A 148 3.03 13.92 2.22
CA LEU A 148 3.45 13.50 0.89
C LEU A 148 3.27 14.62 -0.13
N ARG A 149 2.18 15.39 -0.04
CA ARG A 149 1.96 16.56 -0.87
C ARG A 149 3.01 17.64 -0.61
N ARG A 150 3.34 17.92 0.66
CA ARG A 150 4.40 18.87 1.05
C ARG A 150 5.75 18.48 0.43
N LYS A 151 6.03 17.18 0.32
CA LYS A 151 7.21 16.62 -0.38
C LYS A 151 7.08 16.64 -1.92
N GLY A 152 5.97 17.13 -2.45
CA GLY A 152 5.73 17.23 -3.89
C GLY A 152 5.28 15.93 -4.56
N PHE A 153 4.82 14.94 -3.78
CA PHE A 153 4.15 13.75 -4.28
C PHE A 153 2.66 13.99 -4.47
N LEU A 154 2.08 13.38 -5.46
CA LEU A 154 0.64 13.35 -5.70
C LEU A 154 0.09 12.02 -5.19
N CYS A 155 -1.02 12.04 -4.47
CA CYS A 155 -1.57 10.84 -3.85
C CYS A 155 -3.02 10.62 -4.24
N VAL A 156 -3.36 9.35 -4.48
CA VAL A 156 -4.74 8.88 -4.54
C VAL A 156 -4.82 7.61 -3.71
N GLY A 157 -5.79 7.52 -2.82
CA GLY A 157 -5.95 6.33 -1.98
C GLY A 157 -7.35 6.19 -1.42
N THR A 158 -7.75 4.95 -1.18
CA THR A 158 -8.95 4.68 -0.40
C THR A 158 -8.68 4.99 1.07
N ILE A 159 -9.64 5.61 1.76
CA ILE A 159 -9.49 6.02 3.15
C ILE A 159 -10.67 5.52 3.99
N ARG A 160 -10.41 5.16 5.24
CA ARG A 160 -11.48 4.82 6.18
C ARG A 160 -12.15 6.08 6.70
N VAL A 161 -13.45 6.00 6.94
CA VAL A 161 -14.26 7.13 7.43
C VAL A 161 -13.72 7.72 8.75
N ASP A 162 -13.20 6.88 9.65
CA ASP A 162 -12.61 7.30 10.93
C ASP A 162 -11.31 8.11 10.77
N ARG A 163 -10.70 8.09 9.57
CA ARG A 163 -9.46 8.83 9.24
C ARG A 163 -9.71 10.07 8.37
N THR A 164 -10.97 10.42 8.10
CA THR A 164 -11.34 11.61 7.30
C THR A 164 -11.43 12.90 8.12
N GLU A 165 -11.04 12.86 9.39
CA GLU A 165 -11.07 14.00 10.33
C GLU A 165 -12.44 14.68 10.38
N LYS A 166 -13.51 13.86 10.38
CA LYS A 166 -14.92 14.29 10.41
C LYS A 166 -15.32 15.19 9.22
N CYS A 167 -14.69 15.01 8.06
CA CYS A 167 -15.07 15.72 6.86
C CYS A 167 -16.60 15.67 6.63
N PRO A 168 -17.28 16.83 6.42
CA PRO A 168 -18.73 16.93 6.38
C PRO A 168 -19.31 16.42 5.05
N LEU A 169 -19.17 15.13 4.79
CA LEU A 169 -19.78 14.45 3.66
C LEU A 169 -21.20 14.00 3.97
N ALA A 170 -22.04 13.95 2.94
CA ALA A 170 -23.42 13.52 3.07
C ALA A 170 -23.53 12.12 3.69
N VAL A 171 -24.59 11.90 4.48
CA VAL A 171 -24.84 10.63 5.18
C VAL A 171 -25.25 9.51 4.21
N ASP A 172 -25.03 8.26 4.59
CA ASP A 172 -25.33 7.10 3.72
C ASP A 172 -26.79 6.98 3.31
N ALA A 173 -27.73 7.50 4.13
CA ALA A 173 -29.15 7.50 3.80
C ALA A 173 -29.45 8.29 2.51
N VAL A 174 -28.80 9.43 2.33
CA VAL A 174 -28.92 10.27 1.11
C VAL A 174 -28.39 9.51 -0.11
N PHE A 175 -27.24 8.86 0.01
CA PHE A 175 -26.66 8.08 -1.09
C PHE A 175 -27.51 6.88 -1.48
N LYS A 176 -28.10 6.17 -0.51
CA LYS A 176 -28.99 5.04 -0.77
C LYS A 176 -30.26 5.48 -1.51
N ALA A 177 -30.78 6.67 -1.19
CA ALA A 177 -31.95 7.23 -1.88
C ALA A 177 -31.64 7.62 -3.32
N HIS A 178 -30.45 8.17 -3.61
CA HIS A 178 -30.04 8.56 -4.97
C HIS A 178 -29.53 7.36 -5.79
N GLY A 179 -29.15 6.24 -5.17
CA GLY A 179 -28.71 5.02 -5.82
C GLY A 179 -27.22 4.99 -6.18
N ARG A 180 -26.85 3.96 -6.97
CA ARG A 180 -25.47 3.71 -7.39
C ARG A 180 -24.92 4.84 -8.25
N GLY A 181 -23.65 5.17 -8.05
CA GLY A 181 -22.97 6.26 -8.74
C GLY A 181 -23.10 7.62 -8.06
N SER A 182 -23.90 7.74 -6.99
CA SER A 182 -23.99 8.99 -6.21
C SER A 182 -22.61 9.35 -5.64
N VAL A 183 -22.29 10.64 -5.70
CA VAL A 183 -20.98 11.19 -5.30
C VAL A 183 -21.18 12.43 -4.47
N ASP A 184 -20.37 12.58 -3.41
CA ASP A 184 -20.17 13.83 -2.71
C ASP A 184 -18.66 14.11 -2.60
N PHE A 185 -18.30 15.38 -2.59
CA PHE A 185 -16.90 15.80 -2.64
C PHE A 185 -16.68 17.02 -1.76
N ARG A 186 -15.58 17.00 -1.03
CA ARG A 186 -15.09 18.16 -0.30
C ARG A 186 -13.63 18.38 -0.64
N LEU A 187 -13.26 19.63 -0.81
CA LEU A 187 -11.89 20.08 -1.07
C LEU A 187 -11.44 20.96 0.09
N GLY A 188 -10.29 20.67 0.66
CA GLY A 188 -9.64 21.53 1.63
C GLY A 188 -9.05 22.75 0.92
N GLU A 189 -9.48 23.96 1.29
CA GLU A 189 -9.10 25.20 0.61
C GLU A 189 -7.58 25.45 0.65
N GLU A 190 -6.95 25.26 1.80
CA GLU A 190 -5.51 25.47 1.97
C GLU A 190 -4.69 24.25 1.50
N SER A 191 -5.11 23.06 1.89
CA SER A 191 -4.38 21.82 1.56
C SER A 191 -4.52 21.43 0.11
N ASN A 192 -5.60 21.86 -0.58
CA ASN A 192 -5.98 21.42 -1.92
C ASN A 192 -6.00 19.88 -2.03
N ILE A 193 -6.45 19.22 -0.95
CA ILE A 193 -6.67 17.78 -0.87
C ILE A 193 -8.18 17.54 -0.88
N GLY A 194 -8.64 16.69 -1.78
CA GLY A 194 -10.04 16.34 -1.92
C GLY A 194 -10.38 15.03 -1.25
N ILE A 195 -11.56 14.96 -0.62
CA ILE A 195 -12.18 13.71 -0.20
C ILE A 195 -13.41 13.48 -1.04
N VAL A 196 -13.46 12.34 -1.71
CA VAL A 196 -14.56 11.88 -2.54
C VAL A 196 -15.26 10.73 -1.82
N LYS A 197 -16.55 10.84 -1.60
CA LYS A 197 -17.42 9.73 -1.19
C LYS A 197 -18.24 9.30 -2.38
N ARG A 198 -18.16 8.04 -2.76
CA ARG A 198 -18.95 7.44 -3.84
C ARG A 198 -19.72 6.24 -3.31
N PHE A 199 -20.97 6.12 -3.76
CA PHE A 199 -21.79 4.96 -3.46
C PHE A 199 -21.87 4.02 -4.67
N ASP A 200 -21.54 2.75 -4.42
CA ASP A 200 -21.73 1.65 -5.37
C ASP A 200 -22.64 0.60 -4.70
N ASN A 201 -22.11 -0.52 -4.25
CA ASN A 201 -22.84 -1.44 -3.35
C ASN A 201 -22.74 -0.98 -1.88
N SER A 202 -21.70 -0.24 -1.56
CA SER A 202 -21.45 0.43 -0.28
C SER A 202 -20.74 1.76 -0.52
N SER A 203 -20.69 2.60 0.51
CA SER A 203 -19.93 3.85 0.44
C SER A 203 -18.43 3.56 0.43
N VAL A 204 -17.73 4.14 -0.53
CA VAL A 204 -16.27 4.13 -0.65
C VAL A 204 -15.78 5.56 -0.52
N TYR A 205 -14.74 5.73 0.28
CA TYR A 205 -14.11 7.03 0.50
C TYR A 205 -12.72 7.01 -0.14
N LEU A 206 -12.42 8.05 -0.90
CA LEU A 206 -11.10 8.29 -1.48
C LEU A 206 -10.58 9.65 -1.01
N VAL A 207 -9.29 9.72 -0.82
CA VAL A 207 -8.57 10.98 -0.65
C VAL A 207 -7.64 11.16 -1.84
N SER A 208 -7.56 12.37 -2.35
CA SER A 208 -6.71 12.69 -3.49
C SER A 208 -6.13 14.09 -3.39
N SER A 209 -4.84 14.20 -3.70
CA SER A 209 -4.15 15.48 -3.94
C SER A 209 -3.86 15.73 -5.43
N ASP A 210 -4.31 14.82 -6.32
CA ASP A 210 -4.07 14.86 -7.77
C ASP A 210 -5.36 14.95 -8.59
N ALA A 211 -6.38 14.18 -8.22
CA ALA A 211 -7.57 13.96 -9.03
C ALA A 211 -8.84 14.35 -8.26
N GLY A 212 -9.72 15.09 -8.92
CA GLY A 212 -11.04 15.49 -8.42
C GLY A 212 -12.17 14.58 -8.94
N VAL A 213 -13.39 15.11 -8.88
CA VAL A 213 -14.58 14.42 -9.40
C VAL A 213 -14.64 14.48 -10.92
N GLN A 214 -14.26 15.60 -11.50
CA GLN A 214 -14.30 15.82 -12.95
C GLN A 214 -12.98 15.49 -13.65
N PRO A 215 -13.03 15.00 -14.92
CA PRO A 215 -14.23 14.61 -15.65
C PRO A 215 -14.84 13.31 -15.12
N THR A 216 -16.17 13.19 -15.20
CA THR A 216 -16.89 11.96 -14.88
C THR A 216 -17.04 11.11 -16.12
N ASP A 217 -16.78 9.81 -16.04
CA ASP A 217 -17.10 8.83 -17.09
C ASP A 217 -18.16 7.83 -16.62
N ILE A 218 -18.47 6.87 -17.46
CA ILE A 218 -19.42 5.79 -17.16
C ILE A 218 -18.63 4.48 -17.07
N CYS A 219 -18.92 3.67 -16.06
CA CYS A 219 -18.40 2.32 -15.95
C CYS A 219 -19.54 1.29 -15.84
N ASN A 220 -19.36 0.16 -16.47
CA ASN A 220 -20.31 -0.95 -16.43
C ASN A 220 -20.18 -1.70 -15.11
N ARG A 221 -21.30 -1.94 -14.42
CA ARG A 221 -21.36 -2.67 -13.17
C ARG A 221 -22.46 -3.72 -13.17
N TRP A 222 -22.13 -4.93 -12.70
CA TRP A 222 -23.12 -5.96 -12.53
C TRP A 222 -24.14 -5.60 -11.46
N ASN A 223 -25.43 -5.68 -11.77
CA ASN A 223 -26.51 -5.55 -10.80
C ASN A 223 -27.06 -6.94 -10.45
N SER A 224 -26.79 -7.37 -9.21
CA SER A 224 -27.18 -8.71 -8.74
C SER A 224 -28.71 -8.88 -8.59
N LYS A 225 -29.47 -7.79 -8.41
CA LYS A 225 -30.94 -7.83 -8.26
C LYS A 225 -31.60 -7.96 -9.64
N GLU A 226 -31.14 -7.18 -10.57
CA GLU A 226 -31.71 -7.10 -11.93
C GLU A 226 -31.04 -8.10 -12.90
N LYS A 227 -29.96 -8.75 -12.48
CA LYS A 227 -29.20 -9.74 -13.24
C LYS A 227 -28.72 -9.26 -14.62
N HIS A 228 -28.38 -7.98 -14.72
CA HIS A 228 -27.78 -7.39 -15.90
C HIS A 228 -26.70 -6.35 -15.56
N ILE A 229 -25.98 -5.91 -16.57
CA ILE A 229 -24.98 -4.83 -16.45
C ILE A 229 -25.70 -3.49 -16.52
N VAL A 230 -25.38 -2.60 -15.59
CA VAL A 230 -25.88 -1.22 -15.54
C VAL A 230 -24.75 -0.23 -15.67
N ASP A 231 -25.05 0.89 -16.29
CA ASP A 231 -24.13 2.01 -16.43
C ASP A 231 -24.15 2.86 -15.16
N VAL A 232 -22.96 3.07 -14.58
CA VAL A 232 -22.80 3.80 -13.31
C VAL A 232 -21.79 4.93 -13.50
N PRO A 233 -22.14 6.17 -13.13
CA PRO A 233 -21.21 7.29 -13.16
C PRO A 233 -19.97 7.03 -12.31
N ARG A 234 -18.80 7.37 -12.85
CA ARG A 234 -17.52 7.18 -12.17
C ARG A 234 -16.71 8.47 -12.18
N PRO A 235 -16.43 9.05 -10.99
CA PRO A 235 -15.54 10.21 -10.85
C PRO A 235 -14.12 9.91 -11.32
N PHE A 236 -13.41 10.93 -11.80
CA PHE A 236 -12.03 10.80 -12.25
C PHE A 236 -11.11 10.22 -11.17
N ALA A 237 -11.23 10.66 -9.91
CA ALA A 237 -10.45 10.13 -8.79
C ALA A 237 -10.63 8.61 -8.55
N VAL A 238 -11.72 8.01 -9.04
CA VAL A 238 -11.99 6.55 -8.96
C VAL A 238 -11.42 5.80 -10.17
N ARG A 239 -11.13 6.53 -11.24
CA ARG A 239 -10.61 5.97 -12.50
C ARG A 239 -9.10 5.86 -12.51
N VAL A 240 -8.39 6.81 -11.90
CA VAL A 240 -6.92 6.85 -11.83
C VAL A 240 -6.39 5.82 -10.89
#